data_91150d241251c5552165047d5ab10c23
#
_entry.id   91150d241251c5552165047d5ab10c23
#
_cell.length_a   1.000
_cell.length_b   1.000
_cell.length_c   1.000
_cell.angle_alpha   90.00
_cell.angle_beta   90.00
_cell.angle_gamma   90.00
#
_symmetry.space_group_name_H-M   'P 1'
#
loop_
_entity.id
_entity.type
_entity.pdbx_description
1 polymer ?
#
loop_
_entity_poly.entity_id
_entity_poly.type
_entity_poly.pdbx_seq_one_letter_code
_entity_poly.pdbx_strand_id
1 'polypeptide(L)'
;PVLDLRYKASSKVIGDRSFSNNIKIVSDIGDLCIRYFRENSIGTVIKHIPGHGLAKVDSHNFTPIINKDRSYLYKNDFKAFELKKSLFAMTAHVIFKKIDPKNTVTHSKKMIRIIRNKIKFKNLIISDDLSMKSLKYTIAENTEKSFSAGCNLALHCNGNLKEMIQVAENSPKVNSFVLKKTSEFYKNLS
;
A
#
# COMPACT_ATOMS: atom_id res chain seq x y z
N PRO A 1 -0.43 10.69 2.63
CA PRO A 1 -0.51 10.57 4.09
C PRO A 1 -0.42 9.13 4.56
N VAL A 2 0.16 8.92 5.76
CA VAL A 2 0.23 7.61 6.42
C VAL A 2 -1.07 7.39 7.21
N LEU A 3 -1.83 6.37 6.85
CA LEU A 3 -3.09 6.02 7.51
C LEU A 3 -2.97 4.80 8.45
N ASP A 4 -1.75 4.36 8.70
CA ASP A 4 -1.47 3.29 9.66
C ASP A 4 -1.79 3.76 11.07
N LEU A 5 -2.51 2.92 11.84
CA LEU A 5 -2.83 3.21 13.24
C LEU A 5 -1.58 3.05 14.11
N ARG A 6 -1.47 3.89 15.14
CA ARG A 6 -0.40 3.80 16.13
C ARG A 6 -0.78 2.82 17.24
N TYR A 7 0.02 1.79 17.45
CA TYR A 7 -0.10 0.88 18.58
C TYR A 7 1.13 0.97 19.47
N LYS A 8 0.98 0.71 20.77
CA LYS A 8 2.08 0.73 21.73
C LYS A 8 3.24 -0.20 21.35
N ALA A 9 2.93 -1.30 20.67
CA ALA A 9 3.90 -2.30 20.23
C ALA A 9 4.25 -2.20 18.74
N SER A 10 3.86 -1.13 18.05
CA SER A 10 4.20 -0.90 16.64
C SER A 10 5.71 -0.77 16.45
N SER A 11 6.19 -1.23 15.30
CA SER A 11 7.55 -0.93 14.85
C SER A 11 7.79 0.58 14.79
N LYS A 12 8.98 1.01 15.19
CA LYS A 12 9.40 2.42 15.11
C LYS A 12 9.38 2.97 13.67
N VAL A 13 9.36 2.09 12.65
CA VAL A 13 9.28 2.50 11.24
C VAL A 13 8.03 3.31 10.92
N ILE A 14 6.90 3.01 11.55
CA ILE A 14 5.71 3.87 11.46
C ILE A 14 5.83 5.03 12.44
N GLY A 15 6.07 4.75 13.72
CA GLY A 15 6.40 5.74 14.75
C GLY A 15 5.53 6.99 14.71
N ASP A 16 6.16 8.14 14.69
CA ASP A 16 5.52 9.46 14.70
C ASP A 16 4.92 9.87 13.35
N ARG A 17 5.06 9.05 12.30
CA ARG A 17 4.36 9.25 11.03
C ARG A 17 2.87 8.94 11.14
N SER A 18 2.44 8.13 12.13
CA SER A 18 1.02 7.86 12.38
C SER A 18 0.37 9.05 13.10
N PHE A 19 -0.77 9.47 12.60
CA PHE A 19 -1.54 10.57 13.20
C PHE A 19 -2.11 10.23 14.57
N SER A 20 -2.56 8.98 14.80
CA SER A 20 -3.21 8.57 16.04
C SER A 20 -3.37 7.04 16.13
N ASN A 21 -3.79 6.57 17.31
CA ASN A 21 -4.34 5.23 17.51
C ASN A 21 -5.89 5.20 17.33
N ASN A 22 -6.52 6.33 17.16
CA ASN A 22 -7.96 6.45 16.95
C ASN A 22 -8.28 6.44 15.46
N ILE A 23 -9.09 5.46 15.04
CA ILE A 23 -9.46 5.24 13.63
C ILE A 23 -10.13 6.48 13.02
N LYS A 24 -11.04 7.11 13.76
CA LYS A 24 -11.77 8.29 13.27
C LYS A 24 -10.81 9.44 13.02
N ILE A 25 -9.90 9.72 13.95
CA ILE A 25 -8.89 10.78 13.82
C ILE A 25 -8.00 10.52 12.60
N VAL A 26 -7.47 9.30 12.45
CA VAL A 26 -6.61 8.94 11.30
C VAL A 26 -7.38 9.06 9.99
N SER A 27 -8.62 8.60 9.97
CA SER A 27 -9.48 8.69 8.78
C SER A 27 -9.77 10.15 8.39
N ASP A 28 -10.18 10.97 9.35
CA ASP A 28 -10.55 12.38 9.12
C ASP A 28 -9.34 13.21 8.67
N ILE A 29 -8.18 13.06 9.35
CA ILE A 29 -6.94 13.74 8.95
C ILE A 29 -6.50 13.25 7.56
N GLY A 30 -6.62 11.95 7.28
CA GLY A 30 -6.33 11.39 5.96
C GLY A 30 -7.16 12.03 4.86
N ASP A 31 -8.47 12.18 5.07
CA ASP A 31 -9.38 12.82 4.11
C ASP A 31 -9.07 14.31 3.96
N LEU A 32 -8.74 14.98 5.06
CA LEU A 32 -8.29 16.38 5.06
C LEU A 32 -7.02 16.55 4.21
N CYS A 33 -5.99 15.73 4.45
CA CYS A 33 -4.76 15.76 3.65
C CYS A 33 -5.04 15.53 2.16
N ILE A 34 -5.84 14.50 1.83
CA ILE A 34 -6.17 14.19 0.43
C ILE A 34 -6.84 15.38 -0.24
N ARG A 35 -7.76 16.05 0.46
CA ARG A 35 -8.46 17.23 -0.04
C ARG A 35 -7.53 18.41 -0.24
N TYR A 36 -6.78 18.81 0.78
CA TYR A 36 -5.86 19.97 0.72
C TYR A 36 -4.78 19.83 -0.36
N PHE A 37 -4.16 18.65 -0.45
CA PHE A 37 -3.17 18.41 -1.51
C PHE A 37 -3.80 18.51 -2.90
N ARG A 38 -5.01 17.96 -3.08
CA ARG A 38 -5.72 18.06 -4.36
C ARG A 38 -6.07 19.50 -4.72
N GLU A 39 -6.58 20.30 -3.76
CA GLU A 39 -6.91 21.71 -3.95
C GLU A 39 -5.68 22.56 -4.34
N ASN A 40 -4.48 22.07 -4.02
CA ASN A 40 -3.21 22.68 -4.40
C ASN A 40 -2.50 21.94 -5.55
N SER A 41 -3.23 21.19 -6.38
CA SER A 41 -2.69 20.47 -7.54
C SER A 41 -1.59 19.45 -7.21
N ILE A 42 -1.66 18.83 -6.02
CA ILE A 42 -0.71 17.81 -5.57
C ILE A 42 -1.42 16.46 -5.43
N GLY A 43 -0.90 15.46 -6.13
CA GLY A 43 -1.37 14.08 -5.99
C GLY A 43 -0.96 13.45 -4.67
N THR A 44 -1.82 12.58 -4.13
CA THR A 44 -1.55 11.88 -2.87
C THR A 44 -1.44 10.38 -3.03
N VAL A 45 -0.56 9.77 -2.23
CA VAL A 45 -0.45 8.31 -2.03
C VAL A 45 -0.78 8.01 -0.58
N ILE A 46 -1.90 7.33 -0.31
CA ILE A 46 -2.18 6.82 1.04
C ILE A 46 -1.39 5.54 1.30
N LYS A 47 -0.89 5.36 2.53
CA LYS A 47 -0.05 4.20 2.86
C LYS A 47 -0.13 3.81 4.35
N HIS A 48 0.15 2.57 4.62
CA HIS A 48 0.46 1.42 3.76
C HIS A 48 -0.75 0.48 3.74
N ILE A 49 -1.54 0.52 2.69
CA ILE A 49 -2.82 -0.20 2.62
C ILE A 49 -2.61 -1.72 2.69
N PRO A 50 -3.41 -2.46 3.49
CA PRO A 50 -4.57 -2.04 4.27
C PRO A 50 -4.26 -1.75 5.75
N GLY A 51 -3.01 -1.51 6.13
CA GLY A 51 -2.54 -1.14 7.46
C GLY A 51 -1.26 -1.87 7.85
N HIS A 52 -0.27 -1.09 8.29
CA HIS A 52 1.04 -1.57 8.75
C HIS A 52 1.19 -1.44 10.27
N GLY A 53 0.25 -0.76 10.95
CA GLY A 53 0.40 -0.34 12.35
C GLY A 53 0.63 -1.48 13.34
N LEU A 54 0.07 -2.66 13.10
CA LEU A 54 0.25 -3.85 13.95
C LEU A 54 1.59 -4.57 13.75
N ALA A 55 2.41 -4.17 12.77
CA ALA A 55 3.72 -4.78 12.53
C ALA A 55 4.68 -4.44 13.68
N LYS A 56 5.35 -5.47 14.21
CA LYS A 56 6.30 -5.34 15.32
C LYS A 56 7.74 -5.19 14.86
N VAL A 57 8.02 -5.50 13.61
CA VAL A 57 9.35 -5.42 12.98
C VAL A 57 9.33 -4.47 11.79
N ASP A 58 10.49 -3.95 11.44
CA ASP A 58 10.67 -3.06 10.32
C ASP A 58 10.64 -3.85 9.00
N SER A 59 9.71 -3.48 8.10
CA SER A 59 9.57 -4.11 6.79
C SER A 59 10.75 -3.84 5.84
N HIS A 60 11.61 -2.87 6.11
CA HIS A 60 12.85 -2.70 5.35
C HIS A 60 13.82 -3.87 5.54
N ASN A 61 13.80 -4.52 6.72
CA ASN A 61 14.76 -5.56 7.08
C ASN A 61 14.14 -6.95 7.19
N PHE A 62 12.88 -7.05 7.58
CA PHE A 62 12.19 -8.31 7.87
C PHE A 62 10.79 -8.31 7.29
N THR A 63 10.23 -9.49 7.07
CA THR A 63 8.81 -9.62 6.67
C THR A 63 7.92 -9.60 7.93
N PRO A 64 7.17 -8.52 8.21
CA PRO A 64 6.28 -8.49 9.36
C PRO A 64 5.12 -9.47 9.19
N ILE A 65 4.76 -10.18 10.26
CA ILE A 65 3.62 -11.10 10.29
C ILE A 65 2.62 -10.63 11.33
N ILE A 66 1.41 -10.31 10.87
CA ILE A 66 0.29 -9.91 11.73
C ILE A 66 -0.65 -11.10 11.91
N ASN A 67 -0.80 -11.55 13.18
CA ASN A 67 -1.68 -12.65 13.54
C ASN A 67 -2.91 -12.13 14.30
N LYS A 68 -3.78 -11.39 13.60
CA LYS A 68 -5.07 -10.90 14.10
C LYS A 68 -6.19 -11.47 13.26
N ASP A 69 -7.37 -11.63 13.87
CA ASP A 69 -8.56 -12.13 13.19
C ASP A 69 -9.08 -11.12 12.17
N ARG A 70 -9.73 -11.62 11.12
CA ARG A 70 -10.29 -10.79 10.04
C ARG A 70 -11.27 -9.75 10.59
N SER A 71 -12.14 -10.13 11.52
CA SER A 71 -13.12 -9.23 12.13
C SER A 71 -12.44 -8.05 12.85
N TYR A 72 -11.35 -8.33 13.57
CA TYR A 72 -10.55 -7.28 14.21
C TYR A 72 -9.95 -6.33 13.16
N LEU A 73 -9.31 -6.88 12.12
CA LEU A 73 -8.65 -6.08 11.08
C LEU A 73 -9.65 -5.17 10.34
N TYR A 74 -10.84 -5.67 10.00
CA TYR A 74 -11.89 -4.87 9.36
C TYR A 74 -12.45 -3.76 10.25
N LYS A 75 -12.52 -4.00 11.56
CA LYS A 75 -13.01 -3.00 12.51
C LYS A 75 -11.96 -1.96 12.89
N ASN A 76 -10.69 -2.23 12.65
CA ASN A 76 -9.57 -1.38 13.06
C ASN A 76 -8.72 -0.93 11.87
N ASP A 77 -7.61 -1.61 11.58
CA ASP A 77 -6.59 -1.13 10.61
C ASP A 77 -7.16 -0.87 9.23
N PHE A 78 -7.98 -1.78 8.70
CA PHE A 78 -8.54 -1.64 7.35
C PHE A 78 -9.56 -0.50 7.27
N LYS A 79 -10.24 -0.20 8.38
CA LYS A 79 -11.26 0.85 8.47
C LYS A 79 -10.71 2.24 8.18
N ALA A 80 -9.47 2.51 8.59
CA ALA A 80 -8.80 3.79 8.33
C ALA A 80 -8.62 4.08 6.82
N PHE A 81 -8.55 3.03 6.00
CA PHE A 81 -8.39 3.13 4.54
C PHE A 81 -9.70 3.05 3.76
N GLU A 82 -10.83 2.82 4.42
CA GLU A 82 -12.11 2.58 3.74
C GLU A 82 -12.59 3.83 3.00
N LEU A 83 -13.04 3.63 1.74
CA LEU A 83 -13.63 4.66 0.87
C LEU A 83 -12.75 5.88 0.58
N LYS A 84 -11.44 5.80 0.78
CA LYS A 84 -10.52 6.92 0.53
C LYS A 84 -10.48 7.28 -0.96
N LYS A 85 -10.48 8.60 -1.24
CA LYS A 85 -10.48 9.18 -2.60
C LYS A 85 -9.09 9.60 -3.08
N SER A 86 -8.01 9.09 -2.45
CA SER A 86 -6.65 9.27 -2.95
C SER A 86 -6.49 8.63 -4.32
N LEU A 87 -5.66 9.22 -5.19
CA LEU A 87 -5.39 8.68 -6.52
C LEU A 87 -4.54 7.41 -6.47
N PHE A 88 -3.69 7.30 -5.47
CA PHE A 88 -2.81 6.15 -5.28
C PHE A 88 -2.94 5.60 -3.85
N ALA A 89 -2.77 4.28 -3.73
CA ALA A 89 -2.56 3.62 -2.46
C ALA A 89 -1.36 2.69 -2.56
N MET A 90 -0.41 2.83 -1.65
CA MET A 90 0.78 1.99 -1.56
C MET A 90 0.51 0.79 -0.66
N THR A 91 0.84 -0.42 -1.13
CA THR A 91 0.64 -1.66 -0.38
C THR A 91 1.63 -1.81 0.77
N ALA A 92 1.21 -2.48 1.86
CA ALA A 92 2.09 -2.88 2.94
C ALA A 92 2.88 -4.16 2.59
N HIS A 93 4.19 -4.20 2.85
CA HIS A 93 4.97 -5.45 2.78
C HIS A 93 4.80 -6.29 4.06
N VAL A 94 3.56 -6.64 4.37
CA VAL A 94 3.15 -7.34 5.59
C VAL A 94 2.35 -8.59 5.25
N ILE A 95 2.52 -9.67 6.01
CA ILE A 95 1.72 -10.90 5.93
C ILE A 95 0.60 -10.84 6.96
N PHE A 96 -0.65 -10.90 6.53
CA PHE A 96 -1.82 -11.11 7.40
C PHE A 96 -2.11 -12.61 7.51
N LYS A 97 -1.53 -13.26 8.54
CA LYS A 97 -1.49 -14.72 8.69
C LYS A 97 -2.87 -15.39 8.59
N LYS A 98 -3.92 -14.77 9.14
CA LYS A 98 -5.30 -15.30 9.11
C LYS A 98 -6.04 -15.10 7.78
N ILE A 99 -5.42 -14.39 6.81
CA ILE A 99 -6.01 -14.13 5.48
C ILE A 99 -5.20 -14.83 4.39
N ASP A 100 -3.91 -14.53 4.32
CA ASP A 100 -2.96 -15.18 3.42
C ASP A 100 -1.64 -15.40 4.18
N PRO A 101 -1.39 -16.63 4.66
CA PRO A 101 -0.22 -16.91 5.50
C PRO A 101 1.10 -16.94 4.73
N LYS A 102 1.06 -16.96 3.39
CA LYS A 102 2.24 -17.16 2.54
C LYS A 102 2.76 -15.87 1.91
N ASN A 103 1.85 -14.95 1.58
CA ASN A 103 2.18 -13.79 0.77
C ASN A 103 2.02 -12.48 1.55
N THR A 104 2.93 -11.54 1.33
CA THR A 104 2.73 -10.13 1.72
C THR A 104 1.53 -9.56 0.98
N VAL A 105 0.96 -8.46 1.45
CA VAL A 105 -0.15 -7.78 0.75
C VAL A 105 0.17 -7.54 -0.72
N THR A 106 1.39 -7.08 -1.00
CA THR A 106 1.90 -6.77 -2.35
C THR A 106 1.80 -7.97 -3.30
N HIS A 107 2.01 -9.19 -2.80
CA HIS A 107 1.98 -10.42 -3.60
C HIS A 107 0.70 -11.24 -3.43
N SER A 108 -0.28 -10.76 -2.67
CA SER A 108 -1.49 -11.52 -2.33
C SER A 108 -2.70 -11.09 -3.13
N LYS A 109 -3.14 -11.91 -4.09
CA LYS A 109 -4.42 -11.74 -4.80
C LYS A 109 -5.61 -11.63 -3.82
N LYS A 110 -5.56 -12.36 -2.69
CA LYS A 110 -6.62 -12.32 -1.66
C LYS A 110 -6.68 -10.93 -1.02
N MET A 111 -5.52 -10.38 -0.64
CA MET A 111 -5.45 -9.06 -0.01
C MET A 111 -5.85 -7.95 -0.98
N ILE A 112 -5.38 -7.99 -2.23
CA ILE A 112 -5.79 -7.02 -3.25
C ILE A 112 -7.32 -7.07 -3.50
N ARG A 113 -7.93 -8.26 -3.53
CA ARG A 113 -9.40 -8.39 -3.60
C ARG A 113 -10.11 -7.75 -2.40
N ILE A 114 -9.55 -7.89 -1.20
CA ILE A 114 -10.08 -7.22 0.01
C ILE A 114 -9.98 -5.71 -0.13
N ILE A 115 -8.83 -5.19 -0.57
CA ILE A 115 -8.63 -3.75 -0.81
C ILE A 115 -9.67 -3.23 -1.81
N ARG A 116 -9.91 -3.95 -2.90
CA ARG A 116 -10.89 -3.55 -3.92
C ARG A 116 -12.34 -3.66 -3.46
N ASN A 117 -12.71 -4.78 -2.82
CA ASN A 117 -14.11 -5.14 -2.61
C ASN A 117 -14.64 -4.79 -1.21
N LYS A 118 -13.78 -4.78 -0.18
CA LYS A 118 -14.18 -4.50 1.21
C LYS A 118 -13.77 -3.09 1.64
N ILE A 119 -12.52 -2.71 1.43
CA ILE A 119 -12.02 -1.35 1.70
C ILE A 119 -12.52 -0.38 0.61
N LYS A 120 -12.94 -0.91 -0.55
CA LYS A 120 -13.53 -0.16 -1.68
C LYS A 120 -12.59 0.89 -2.27
N PHE A 121 -11.28 0.64 -2.24
CA PHE A 121 -10.33 1.50 -2.92
C PHE A 121 -10.39 1.27 -4.45
N LYS A 122 -10.74 2.30 -5.23
CA LYS A 122 -11.06 2.21 -6.66
C LYS A 122 -9.98 2.75 -7.59
N ASN A 123 -8.92 3.35 -7.06
CA ASN A 123 -7.86 3.99 -7.85
C ASN A 123 -6.60 3.12 -7.95
N LEU A 124 -5.46 3.71 -8.34
CA LEU A 124 -4.24 2.95 -8.63
C LEU A 124 -3.60 2.41 -7.34
N ILE A 125 -3.30 1.12 -7.34
CA ILE A 125 -2.51 0.47 -6.29
C ILE A 125 -1.07 0.38 -6.78
N ILE A 126 -0.15 0.93 -5.99
CA ILE A 126 1.29 0.85 -6.21
C ILE A 126 1.90 -0.09 -5.15
N SER A 127 2.91 -0.87 -5.53
CA SER A 127 3.70 -1.61 -4.52
C SER A 127 4.43 -0.62 -3.60
N ASP A 128 4.81 -1.04 -2.39
CA ASP A 128 5.96 -0.43 -1.73
C ASP A 128 7.24 -0.83 -2.47
N ASP A 129 8.39 -0.31 -2.08
CA ASP A 129 9.66 -0.54 -2.76
C ASP A 129 9.98 -2.05 -2.87
N LEU A 130 10.07 -2.52 -4.11
CA LEU A 130 10.32 -3.94 -4.41
C LEU A 130 11.73 -4.41 -4.00
N SER A 131 12.64 -3.49 -3.69
CA SER A 131 14.00 -3.81 -3.22
C SER A 131 14.07 -4.07 -1.71
N MET A 132 12.98 -3.87 -0.95
CA MET A 132 12.95 -4.09 0.50
C MET A 132 13.11 -5.58 0.84
N LYS A 133 13.92 -5.86 1.89
CA LYS A 133 14.23 -7.24 2.34
C LYS A 133 13.03 -8.01 2.91
N SER A 134 11.89 -7.36 3.12
CA SER A 134 10.62 -8.02 3.45
C SER A 134 10.07 -8.90 2.32
N LEU A 135 10.49 -8.66 1.08
CA LEU A 135 10.20 -9.50 -0.06
C LEU A 135 11.35 -10.50 -0.27
N LYS A 136 11.00 -11.78 -0.50
CA LYS A 136 11.96 -12.89 -0.44
C LYS A 136 12.46 -13.38 -1.81
N TYR A 137 11.95 -12.79 -2.88
CA TYR A 137 12.24 -13.23 -4.24
C TYR A 137 13.21 -12.26 -4.92
N THR A 138 13.67 -12.60 -6.12
CA THR A 138 14.43 -11.68 -6.97
C THR A 138 13.59 -10.47 -7.36
N ILE A 139 14.23 -9.39 -7.79
CA ILE A 139 13.51 -8.17 -8.25
C ILE A 139 12.54 -8.51 -9.38
N ALA A 140 12.96 -9.33 -10.35
CA ALA A 140 12.11 -9.79 -11.44
C ALA A 140 10.85 -10.50 -10.92
N GLU A 141 11.02 -11.51 -10.07
CA GLU A 141 9.91 -12.27 -9.48
C GLU A 141 9.01 -11.40 -8.58
N ASN A 142 9.59 -10.46 -7.79
CA ASN A 142 8.83 -9.53 -6.97
C ASN A 142 7.95 -8.64 -7.86
N THR A 143 8.47 -8.20 -9.01
CA THR A 143 7.74 -7.40 -9.99
C THR A 143 6.56 -8.19 -10.57
N GLU A 144 6.81 -9.37 -11.13
CA GLU A 144 5.77 -10.24 -11.69
C GLU A 144 4.69 -10.58 -10.68
N LYS A 145 5.08 -10.96 -9.45
CA LYS A 145 4.15 -11.30 -8.37
C LYS A 145 3.28 -10.11 -7.96
N SER A 146 3.83 -8.89 -7.90
CA SER A 146 3.08 -7.69 -7.55
C SER A 146 1.98 -7.39 -8.58
N PHE A 147 2.30 -7.42 -9.87
CA PHE A 147 1.31 -7.24 -10.94
C PHE A 147 0.31 -8.40 -10.99
N SER A 148 0.77 -9.65 -10.87
CA SER A 148 -0.09 -10.82 -10.82
C SER A 148 -1.06 -10.80 -9.64
N ALA A 149 -0.69 -10.19 -8.52
CA ALA A 149 -1.57 -9.99 -7.38
C ALA A 149 -2.63 -8.92 -7.64
N GLY A 150 -2.36 -7.94 -8.52
CA GLY A 150 -3.27 -6.88 -8.92
C GLY A 150 -2.81 -5.47 -8.54
N CYS A 151 -1.52 -5.28 -8.24
CA CYS A 151 -0.92 -3.95 -8.25
C CYS A 151 -0.96 -3.38 -9.68
N ASN A 152 -1.10 -2.07 -9.79
CA ASN A 152 -1.16 -1.36 -11.07
C ASN A 152 0.19 -0.75 -11.45
N LEU A 153 1.02 -0.47 -10.45
CA LEU A 153 2.34 0.12 -10.57
C LEU A 153 3.31 -0.60 -9.64
N ALA A 154 4.56 -0.72 -10.07
CA ALA A 154 5.68 -1.19 -9.27
C ALA A 154 6.57 -0.01 -8.88
N LEU A 155 7.05 0.00 -7.63
CA LEU A 155 7.96 1.01 -7.12
C LEU A 155 9.32 0.38 -6.85
N HIS A 156 10.40 1.04 -7.28
CA HIS A 156 11.78 0.68 -7.00
C HIS A 156 12.56 1.93 -6.63
N CYS A 157 13.23 1.94 -5.47
CA CYS A 157 13.74 3.17 -4.87
C CYS A 157 15.27 3.25 -4.72
N ASN A 158 16.01 2.16 -4.91
CA ASN A 158 17.45 2.15 -4.60
C ASN A 158 18.36 2.71 -5.72
N GLY A 159 17.81 2.99 -6.91
CA GLY A 159 18.55 3.56 -8.03
C GLY A 159 19.54 2.60 -8.74
N ASN A 160 19.52 1.32 -8.41
CA ASN A 160 20.33 0.31 -9.09
C ASN A 160 19.82 0.07 -10.51
N LEU A 161 20.60 0.49 -11.51
CA LEU A 161 20.19 0.41 -12.92
C LEU A 161 19.87 -1.02 -13.38
N LYS A 162 20.64 -2.03 -12.93
CA LYS A 162 20.38 -3.44 -13.30
C LYS A 162 19.03 -3.91 -12.78
N GLU A 163 18.67 -3.53 -11.55
CA GLU A 163 17.37 -3.84 -10.97
C GLU A 163 16.25 -3.05 -11.65
N MET A 164 16.47 -1.78 -11.98
CA MET A 164 15.50 -0.97 -12.73
C MET A 164 15.15 -1.59 -14.09
N ILE A 165 16.16 -2.11 -14.80
CA ILE A 165 15.96 -2.85 -16.06
C ILE A 165 15.10 -4.10 -15.81
N GLN A 166 15.41 -4.90 -14.77
CA GLN A 166 14.61 -6.07 -14.42
C GLN A 166 13.15 -5.72 -14.10
N VAL A 167 12.92 -4.61 -13.37
CA VAL A 167 11.55 -4.14 -13.10
C VAL A 167 10.85 -3.78 -14.41
N ALA A 168 11.52 -3.06 -15.31
CA ALA A 168 10.91 -2.66 -16.58
C ALA A 168 10.58 -3.86 -17.48
N GLU A 169 11.49 -4.82 -17.61
CA GLU A 169 11.32 -6.02 -18.44
C GLU A 169 10.21 -6.95 -17.93
N ASN A 170 9.99 -6.99 -16.61
CA ASN A 170 8.97 -7.83 -15.97
C ASN A 170 7.67 -7.07 -15.66
N SER A 171 7.54 -5.82 -16.11
CA SER A 171 6.31 -5.04 -16.01
C SER A 171 5.41 -5.28 -17.22
N PRO A 172 4.09 -5.47 -17.02
CA PRO A 172 3.15 -5.63 -18.13
C PRO A 172 2.98 -4.32 -18.89
N LYS A 173 2.54 -4.42 -20.14
CA LYS A 173 2.11 -3.23 -20.90
C LYS A 173 0.99 -2.50 -20.16
N VAL A 174 0.99 -1.18 -20.26
CA VAL A 174 -0.03 -0.31 -19.64
C VAL A 174 -1.41 -0.66 -20.20
N ASN A 175 -2.37 -0.90 -19.32
CA ASN A 175 -3.75 -1.22 -19.68
C ASN A 175 -4.68 0.02 -19.62
N SER A 176 -5.89 -0.13 -20.17
CA SER A 176 -6.87 0.96 -20.23
C SER A 176 -7.25 1.54 -18.84
N PHE A 177 -7.28 0.72 -17.79
CA PHE A 177 -7.56 1.20 -16.44
C PHE A 177 -6.46 2.13 -15.93
N VAL A 178 -5.19 1.75 -16.10
CA VAL A 178 -4.05 2.58 -15.71
C VAL A 178 -4.04 3.88 -16.51
N LEU A 179 -4.20 3.81 -17.85
CA LEU A 179 -4.28 5.00 -18.71
C LEU A 179 -5.38 5.96 -18.27
N LYS A 180 -6.60 5.42 -18.02
CA LYS A 180 -7.72 6.24 -17.54
C LYS A 180 -7.39 6.93 -16.23
N LYS A 181 -6.84 6.19 -15.25
CA LYS A 181 -6.56 6.74 -13.91
C LYS A 181 -5.39 7.71 -13.89
N THR A 182 -4.37 7.52 -14.71
CA THR A 182 -3.28 8.50 -14.87
C THR A 182 -3.78 9.76 -15.58
N SER A 183 -4.65 9.64 -16.57
CA SER A 183 -5.29 10.81 -17.21
C SER A 183 -6.17 11.60 -16.22
N GLU A 184 -6.94 10.89 -15.37
CA GLU A 184 -7.70 11.53 -14.28
C GLU A 184 -6.76 12.24 -13.28
N PHE A 185 -5.59 11.67 -13.02
CA PHE A 185 -4.56 12.27 -12.17
C PHE A 185 -4.05 13.60 -12.75
N TYR A 186 -3.60 13.60 -14.01
CA TYR A 186 -3.10 14.82 -14.66
C TYR A 186 -4.15 15.93 -14.71
N LYS A 187 -5.40 15.60 -14.98
CA LYS A 187 -6.51 16.59 -14.94
C LYS A 187 -6.75 17.21 -13.55
N ASN A 188 -6.33 16.53 -12.48
CA ASN A 188 -6.45 17.07 -11.12
C ASN A 188 -5.23 17.90 -10.70
N LEU A 189 -4.17 17.92 -11.52
CA LEU A 189 -2.96 18.72 -11.29
C LEU A 189 -2.93 20.01 -12.13
N SER A 190 -3.77 20.09 -13.16
CA SER A 190 -4.01 21.28 -13.98
C SER A 190 -5.13 22.13 -13.42
#